data_e98435d24c135b1fea0c85a014d3a6a7
#
_entry.id   e98435d24c135b1fea0c85a014d3a6a7
#
_cell.length_a   1.000
_cell.length_b   1.000
_cell.length_c   1.000
_cell.angle_alpha   90.00
_cell.angle_beta   90.00
_cell.angle_gamma   90.00
#
_symmetry.space_group_name_H-M   'P 1'
#
loop_
_entity.id
_entity.type
_entity.pdbx_description
1 polymer ?
#
loop_
_entity_poly.entity_id
_entity_poly.type
_entity_poly.pdbx_seq_one_letter_code
_entity_poly.pdbx_strand_id
1 'polypeptide(L)'
;KQLEKLGVSCDWDRERFTMDEGCSKAVEEVFISLYEKGYIYKGSRIINWCPVCKTSLSDAEVEHEEQDGHFWHIKYPIVGTDDFLEIATTRPETMLGDTAIAVHPDDERYKDIVGKKALLPLVNKEIPIIADYYVDKEFGTGAVKITPAHDPNDFEVGKRHNLEEINIMNDDATINSKGGKYAGMDRYEARAAIVHDLEEQGYLVKIAPHSHNVGTHDRCHTTVEPLIKQQWFVKMDELAKPAINALKTGELKFVPERFDKIYLHWLENIKDWCISRQIWWGHRIPAYYCD
;
A
#
# COMPACT_ATOMS: atom_id res chain seq x y z
N LYS A 1 -15.25 17.83 -31.40
CA LYS A 1 -14.95 19.22 -31.91
C LYS A 1 -13.45 19.55 -31.89
N GLN A 2 -12.71 19.34 -30.75
CA GLN A 2 -11.27 19.67 -30.70
C GLN A 2 -10.45 18.65 -31.51
N LEU A 3 -10.69 17.36 -31.31
CA LEU A 3 -10.03 16.28 -32.06
C LEU A 3 -10.34 16.34 -33.56
N GLU A 4 -11.57 16.67 -33.96
CA GLU A 4 -11.94 16.90 -35.35
C GLU A 4 -11.13 18.03 -35.98
N LYS A 5 -10.90 19.14 -35.24
CA LYS A 5 -10.10 20.27 -35.69
C LYS A 5 -8.60 19.90 -35.86
N LEU A 6 -8.15 18.92 -35.09
CA LEU A 6 -6.78 18.37 -35.22
C LEU A 6 -6.65 17.35 -36.35
N GLY A 7 -7.78 17.03 -37.03
CA GLY A 7 -7.79 16.05 -38.13
C GLY A 7 -7.67 14.59 -37.67
N VAL A 8 -8.06 14.30 -36.44
CA VAL A 8 -8.03 12.92 -35.93
C VAL A 8 -9.03 12.05 -36.68
N SER A 9 -8.55 10.90 -37.16
CA SER A 9 -9.35 9.93 -37.90
C SER A 9 -10.04 8.97 -36.93
N CYS A 10 -11.29 9.26 -36.61
CA CYS A 10 -12.17 8.43 -35.75
C CYS A 10 -13.50 8.18 -36.45
N ASP A 11 -14.19 7.12 -36.04
CA ASP A 11 -15.59 6.89 -36.42
C ASP A 11 -16.51 7.73 -35.54
N TRP A 12 -16.77 8.96 -35.96
CA TRP A 12 -17.55 9.96 -35.21
C TRP A 12 -19.02 9.57 -35.03
N ASP A 13 -19.54 8.67 -35.86
CA ASP A 13 -20.91 8.15 -35.74
C ASP A 13 -21.06 7.20 -34.56
N ARG A 14 -19.96 6.66 -34.07
CA ARG A 14 -19.88 5.81 -32.88
C ARG A 14 -19.33 6.53 -31.63
N GLU A 15 -19.33 7.84 -31.64
CA GLU A 15 -18.94 8.61 -30.46
C GLU A 15 -19.84 8.23 -29.27
N ARG A 16 -19.20 7.87 -28.15
CA ARG A 16 -19.88 7.51 -26.90
C ARG A 16 -19.27 8.29 -25.74
N PHE A 17 -20.12 8.67 -24.82
CA PHE A 17 -19.70 9.19 -23.53
C PHE A 17 -19.74 8.06 -22.50
N THR A 18 -18.64 7.89 -21.75
CA THR A 18 -18.48 6.74 -20.83
C THR A 18 -19.56 6.67 -19.74
N MET A 19 -20.26 7.77 -19.44
CA MET A 19 -21.34 7.83 -18.47
C MET A 19 -22.70 8.06 -19.13
N ASP A 20 -22.86 7.79 -20.43
CA ASP A 20 -24.19 7.78 -21.05
C ASP A 20 -25.04 6.61 -20.49
N GLU A 21 -26.34 6.66 -20.74
CA GLU A 21 -27.29 5.67 -20.21
C GLU A 21 -26.91 4.23 -20.59
N GLY A 22 -26.49 3.99 -21.83
CA GLY A 22 -26.11 2.66 -22.29
C GLY A 22 -24.84 2.13 -21.63
N CYS A 23 -23.82 2.98 -21.49
CA CYS A 23 -22.58 2.61 -20.78
C CYS A 23 -22.82 2.42 -19.28
N SER A 24 -23.63 3.27 -18.66
CA SER A 24 -23.98 3.13 -17.24
C SER A 24 -24.71 1.82 -16.97
N LYS A 25 -25.68 1.44 -17.83
CA LYS A 25 -26.38 0.17 -17.73
C LYS A 25 -25.44 -1.02 -17.91
N ALA A 26 -24.52 -0.96 -18.87
CA ALA A 26 -23.53 -2.01 -19.07
C ALA A 26 -22.61 -2.20 -17.85
N VAL A 27 -22.17 -1.12 -17.21
CA VAL A 27 -21.36 -1.18 -15.98
C VAL A 27 -22.15 -1.82 -14.85
N GLU A 28 -23.43 -1.47 -14.68
CA GLU A 28 -24.31 -2.07 -13.68
C GLU A 28 -24.51 -3.58 -13.91
N GLU A 29 -24.80 -4.00 -15.15
CA GLU A 29 -24.94 -5.42 -15.52
C GLU A 29 -23.66 -6.22 -15.26
N VAL A 30 -22.48 -5.66 -15.58
CA VAL A 30 -21.19 -6.30 -15.30
C VAL A 30 -20.98 -6.42 -13.81
N PHE A 31 -21.25 -5.38 -13.02
CA PHE A 31 -21.12 -5.43 -11.57
C PHE A 31 -21.99 -6.54 -10.98
N ILE A 32 -23.29 -6.57 -11.34
CA ILE A 32 -24.23 -7.59 -10.83
C ILE A 32 -23.77 -8.99 -11.24
N SER A 33 -23.39 -9.21 -12.51
CA SER A 33 -22.93 -10.50 -12.99
C SER A 33 -21.69 -11.01 -12.24
N LEU A 34 -20.72 -10.13 -11.98
CA LEU A 34 -19.51 -10.47 -11.22
C LEU A 34 -19.79 -10.72 -9.74
N TYR A 35 -20.74 -9.98 -9.16
CA TYR A 35 -21.19 -10.18 -7.79
C TYR A 35 -21.89 -11.54 -7.61
N GLU A 36 -22.82 -11.89 -8.49
CA GLU A 36 -23.52 -13.18 -8.50
C GLU A 36 -22.57 -14.36 -8.68
N LYS A 37 -21.48 -14.17 -9.44
CA LYS A 37 -20.43 -15.19 -9.60
C LYS A 37 -19.46 -15.24 -8.41
N GLY A 38 -19.62 -14.38 -7.40
CA GLY A 38 -18.77 -14.33 -6.22
C GLY A 38 -17.40 -13.71 -6.43
N TYR A 39 -17.19 -12.99 -7.55
CA TYR A 39 -15.95 -12.28 -7.82
C TYR A 39 -15.91 -10.90 -7.17
N ILE A 40 -17.04 -10.23 -6.97
CA ILE A 40 -17.11 -8.95 -6.27
C ILE A 40 -17.42 -9.18 -4.79
N TYR A 41 -16.67 -8.50 -3.94
CA TYR A 41 -16.86 -8.54 -2.49
C TYR A 41 -16.54 -7.18 -1.85
N LYS A 42 -17.09 -6.94 -0.66
CA LYS A 42 -16.74 -5.81 0.20
C LYS A 42 -15.84 -6.30 1.33
N GLY A 43 -14.70 -5.67 1.51
CA GLY A 43 -13.73 -6.10 2.52
C GLY A 43 -12.80 -4.98 2.96
N SER A 44 -12.16 -5.18 4.13
CA SER A 44 -11.09 -4.31 4.62
C SER A 44 -9.75 -4.84 4.12
N ARG A 45 -9.05 -4.00 3.37
CA ARG A 45 -7.70 -4.28 2.87
C ARG A 45 -6.88 -3.00 2.89
N ILE A 46 -5.58 -3.16 2.87
CA ILE A 46 -4.70 -2.02 2.60
C ILE A 46 -4.85 -1.59 1.15
N ILE A 47 -5.04 -0.31 0.94
CA ILE A 47 -5.26 0.30 -0.37
C ILE A 47 -4.39 1.53 -0.53
N ASN A 48 -4.13 1.91 -1.77
CA ASN A 48 -3.55 3.20 -2.08
C ASN A 48 -4.61 4.31 -1.86
N TRP A 49 -4.30 5.27 -1.01
CA TRP A 49 -5.20 6.35 -0.65
C TRP A 49 -4.58 7.72 -0.95
N CYS A 50 -5.33 8.60 -1.59
CA CYS A 50 -4.92 9.98 -1.76
C CYS A 50 -5.48 10.84 -0.63
N PRO A 51 -4.66 11.42 0.25
CA PRO A 51 -5.13 12.23 1.37
C PRO A 51 -5.71 13.59 0.95
N VAL A 52 -5.33 14.10 -0.22
CA VAL A 52 -5.83 15.38 -0.78
C VAL A 52 -7.16 15.17 -1.49
N CYS A 53 -7.24 14.20 -2.40
CA CYS A 53 -8.48 13.86 -3.11
C CYS A 53 -9.47 13.08 -2.24
N LYS A 54 -9.02 12.54 -1.10
CA LYS A 54 -9.80 11.71 -0.16
C LYS A 54 -10.50 10.55 -0.84
N THR A 55 -9.74 9.85 -1.69
CA THR A 55 -10.24 8.70 -2.46
C THR A 55 -9.20 7.60 -2.59
N SER A 56 -9.69 6.37 -2.77
CA SER A 56 -8.87 5.22 -3.12
C SER A 56 -8.35 5.31 -4.56
N LEU A 57 -7.21 4.68 -4.78
CA LEU A 57 -6.55 4.54 -6.08
C LEU A 57 -6.31 3.05 -6.34
N SER A 58 -6.39 2.62 -7.60
CA SER A 58 -5.89 1.31 -8.01
C SER A 58 -4.38 1.36 -8.22
N ASP A 59 -3.74 0.19 -8.24
CA ASP A 59 -2.29 0.12 -8.50
C ASP A 59 -1.91 0.73 -9.87
N ALA A 60 -2.81 0.64 -10.86
CA ALA A 60 -2.60 1.22 -12.19
C ALA A 60 -2.66 2.76 -12.22
N GLU A 61 -3.23 3.40 -11.19
CA GLU A 61 -3.30 4.87 -11.07
C GLU A 61 -2.12 5.45 -10.30
N VAL A 62 -1.26 4.59 -9.72
CA VAL A 62 -0.08 5.02 -8.95
C VAL A 62 1.13 5.08 -9.87
N GLU A 63 1.70 6.25 -9.97
CA GLU A 63 2.97 6.50 -10.65
C GLU A 63 4.09 6.55 -9.62
N HIS A 64 5.27 6.04 -9.97
CA HIS A 64 6.41 6.02 -9.06
C HIS A 64 7.46 7.02 -9.54
N GLU A 65 7.79 7.94 -8.66
CA GLU A 65 8.81 8.96 -8.89
C GLU A 65 9.97 8.77 -7.91
N GLU A 66 11.20 8.84 -8.42
CA GLU A 66 12.38 8.83 -7.57
C GLU A 66 12.49 10.15 -6.83
N GLN A 67 12.55 10.07 -5.49
CA GLN A 67 12.65 11.24 -4.62
C GLN A 67 13.83 11.08 -3.65
N ASP A 68 14.54 12.18 -3.45
CA ASP A 68 15.57 12.25 -2.41
C ASP A 68 14.92 12.27 -1.03
N GLY A 69 15.35 11.36 -0.22
CA GLY A 69 14.87 11.18 1.14
C GLY A 69 16.00 10.75 2.07
N HIS A 70 15.63 10.09 3.15
CA HIS A 70 16.58 9.62 4.14
C HIS A 70 16.17 8.26 4.68
N PHE A 71 17.17 7.51 5.16
CA PHE A 71 16.97 6.47 6.15
C PHE A 71 17.22 7.04 7.54
N TRP A 72 16.23 6.93 8.41
CA TRP A 72 16.38 7.17 9.84
C TRP A 72 16.67 5.86 10.54
N HIS A 73 17.82 5.78 11.16
CA HIS A 73 18.26 4.60 11.91
C HIS A 73 17.89 4.77 13.38
N ILE A 74 17.05 3.89 13.90
CA ILE A 74 16.39 4.01 15.20
C ILE A 74 16.70 2.78 16.04
N LYS A 75 17.02 2.98 17.32
CA LYS A 75 17.23 1.91 18.32
C LYS A 75 15.89 1.44 18.86
N TYR A 76 15.64 0.15 18.79
CA TYR A 76 14.54 -0.53 19.46
C TYR A 76 15.13 -1.41 20.56
N PRO A 77 15.10 -1.00 21.86
CA PRO A 77 15.67 -1.77 22.95
C PRO A 77 15.04 -3.16 23.07
N ILE A 78 15.86 -4.18 23.32
CA ILE A 78 15.37 -5.54 23.53
C ILE A 78 15.01 -5.69 25.01
N VAL A 79 13.76 -6.05 25.28
CA VAL A 79 13.23 -6.14 26.64
C VAL A 79 14.01 -7.16 27.48
N GLY A 80 14.47 -6.71 28.66
CA GLY A 80 15.23 -7.55 29.59
C GLY A 80 16.73 -7.69 29.29
N THR A 81 17.25 -6.86 28.38
CA THR A 81 18.69 -6.78 28.05
C THR A 81 19.13 -5.33 27.94
N ASP A 82 20.44 -5.10 27.84
CA ASP A 82 21.01 -3.78 27.53
C ASP A 82 21.20 -3.58 26.00
N ASP A 83 20.83 -4.58 25.20
CA ASP A 83 20.97 -4.58 23.75
C ASP A 83 19.78 -3.92 23.05
N PHE A 84 19.96 -3.59 21.77
CA PHE A 84 18.92 -3.02 20.91
C PHE A 84 19.01 -3.57 19.48
N LEU A 85 17.88 -3.51 18.76
CA LEU A 85 17.84 -3.66 17.32
C LEU A 85 17.92 -2.29 16.65
N GLU A 86 18.77 -2.16 15.63
CA GLU A 86 18.82 -0.98 14.79
C GLU A 86 17.89 -1.17 13.58
N ILE A 87 16.88 -0.31 13.45
CA ILE A 87 15.91 -0.31 12.36
C ILE A 87 16.15 0.91 11.49
N ALA A 88 16.27 0.70 10.18
CA ALA A 88 16.32 1.78 9.19
C ALA A 88 14.96 1.94 8.52
N THR A 89 14.40 3.14 8.54
CA THR A 89 13.09 3.44 7.92
C THR A 89 13.12 4.73 7.13
N THR A 90 12.37 4.79 6.04
CA THR A 90 12.11 6.03 5.27
C THR A 90 10.87 6.78 5.80
N ARG A 91 10.11 6.17 6.72
CA ARG A 91 8.83 6.70 7.22
C ARG A 91 8.76 6.61 8.75
N PRO A 92 9.54 7.41 9.47
CA PRO A 92 9.53 7.37 10.95
C PRO A 92 8.17 7.74 11.56
N GLU A 93 7.32 8.52 10.87
CA GLU A 93 5.97 8.86 11.33
C GLU A 93 5.07 7.64 11.53
N THR A 94 5.27 6.58 10.73
CA THR A 94 4.43 5.37 10.85
C THR A 94 4.82 4.46 12.01
N MET A 95 6.01 4.67 12.64
CA MET A 95 6.48 3.84 13.73
C MET A 95 5.52 3.74 14.92
N LEU A 96 4.71 4.79 15.12
CA LEU A 96 3.72 4.80 16.20
C LEU A 96 2.69 3.65 16.08
N GLY A 97 2.54 3.08 14.88
CA GLY A 97 1.68 1.95 14.57
C GLY A 97 2.42 0.62 14.43
N ASP A 98 3.70 0.52 14.80
CA ASP A 98 4.46 -0.72 14.70
C ASP A 98 3.90 -1.79 15.64
N THR A 99 3.81 -3.02 15.12
CA THR A 99 3.28 -4.16 15.87
C THR A 99 4.24 -5.34 15.97
N ALA A 100 5.33 -5.32 15.23
CA ALA A 100 6.43 -6.27 15.33
C ALA A 100 7.73 -5.70 14.75
N ILE A 101 8.84 -6.38 15.03
CA ILE A 101 10.07 -6.31 14.24
C ILE A 101 10.27 -7.68 13.59
N ALA A 102 10.52 -7.71 12.27
CA ALA A 102 10.83 -8.92 11.55
C ALA A 102 12.33 -9.02 11.24
N VAL A 103 12.86 -10.24 11.32
CA VAL A 103 14.22 -10.60 10.90
C VAL A 103 14.16 -11.83 10.00
N HIS A 104 15.19 -12.06 9.18
CA HIS A 104 15.21 -13.25 8.34
C HIS A 104 15.46 -14.51 9.20
N PRO A 105 14.73 -15.63 8.98
CA PRO A 105 14.89 -16.85 9.78
C PRO A 105 16.30 -17.43 9.79
N ASP A 106 17.03 -17.28 8.69
CA ASP A 106 18.39 -17.81 8.52
C ASP A 106 19.47 -16.75 8.80
N ASP A 107 19.13 -15.64 9.47
CA ASP A 107 20.11 -14.64 9.88
C ASP A 107 20.70 -14.97 11.26
N GLU A 108 21.94 -15.43 11.26
CA GLU A 108 22.65 -15.82 12.48
C GLU A 108 22.77 -14.68 13.52
N ARG A 109 22.74 -13.41 13.06
CA ARG A 109 22.84 -12.24 13.94
C ARG A 109 21.67 -12.13 14.91
N TYR A 110 20.50 -12.65 14.52
CA TYR A 110 19.25 -12.43 15.23
C TYR A 110 18.57 -13.69 15.76
N LYS A 111 19.15 -14.88 15.55
CA LYS A 111 18.57 -16.16 15.98
C LYS A 111 18.18 -16.21 17.46
N ASP A 112 19.01 -15.66 18.32
CA ASP A 112 18.83 -15.75 19.79
C ASP A 112 17.79 -14.74 20.32
N ILE A 113 17.30 -13.84 19.47
CA ILE A 113 16.33 -12.81 19.87
C ILE A 113 14.94 -13.02 19.26
N VAL A 114 14.80 -13.92 18.27
CA VAL A 114 13.48 -14.30 17.75
C VAL A 114 12.61 -14.86 18.89
N GLY A 115 11.38 -14.37 18.98
CA GLY A 115 10.46 -14.71 20.07
C GLY A 115 10.60 -13.84 21.33
N LYS A 116 11.65 -13.03 21.44
CA LYS A 116 11.73 -11.97 22.45
C LYS A 116 10.87 -10.76 22.04
N LYS A 117 10.88 -9.74 22.88
CA LYS A 117 10.17 -8.48 22.62
C LYS A 117 11.15 -7.33 22.53
N ALA A 118 10.81 -6.35 21.71
CA ALA A 118 11.45 -5.05 21.68
C ALA A 118 10.52 -3.98 22.22
N LEU A 119 11.09 -2.92 22.79
CA LEU A 119 10.33 -1.74 23.21
C LEU A 119 10.21 -0.79 22.04
N LEU A 120 8.98 -0.45 21.65
CA LEU A 120 8.69 0.58 20.64
C LEU A 120 9.01 1.95 21.26
N PRO A 121 10.01 2.67 20.73
CA PRO A 121 10.37 3.99 21.25
C PRO A 121 9.20 4.98 21.20
N LEU A 122 9.20 5.98 22.07
CA LEU A 122 8.17 7.02 22.23
C LEU A 122 6.79 6.53 22.66
N VAL A 123 6.39 5.32 22.28
CA VAL A 123 5.10 4.69 22.64
C VAL A 123 5.21 3.85 23.90
N ASN A 124 6.41 3.34 24.20
CA ASN A 124 6.71 2.44 25.33
C ASN A 124 5.86 1.16 25.34
N LYS A 125 5.50 0.65 24.15
CA LYS A 125 4.77 -0.61 23.95
C LYS A 125 5.76 -1.72 23.63
N GLU A 126 5.61 -2.89 24.26
CA GLU A 126 6.34 -4.08 23.89
C GLU A 126 5.76 -4.70 22.60
N ILE A 127 6.60 -4.93 21.60
CA ILE A 127 6.26 -5.59 20.34
C ILE A 127 7.13 -6.83 20.13
N PRO A 128 6.60 -7.92 19.54
CA PRO A 128 7.36 -9.14 19.32
C PRO A 128 8.43 -8.98 18.23
N ILE A 129 9.52 -9.75 18.40
CA ILE A 129 10.52 -9.97 17.34
C ILE A 129 10.17 -11.30 16.67
N ILE A 130 9.83 -11.25 15.38
CA ILE A 130 9.38 -12.40 14.58
C ILE A 130 10.39 -12.76 13.50
N ALA A 131 10.33 -13.99 13.01
CA ALA A 131 11.11 -14.43 11.86
C ALA A 131 10.21 -14.54 10.62
N ASP A 132 10.57 -13.87 9.52
CA ASP A 132 9.83 -13.95 8.26
C ASP A 132 10.79 -13.86 7.06
N TYR A 133 10.56 -14.71 6.06
CA TYR A 133 11.35 -14.74 4.81
C TYR A 133 11.17 -13.49 3.94
N TYR A 134 10.23 -12.62 4.26
CA TYR A 134 10.09 -11.32 3.63
C TYR A 134 11.32 -10.43 3.81
N VAL A 135 12.03 -10.58 4.93
CA VAL A 135 13.21 -9.74 5.26
C VAL A 135 14.40 -10.15 4.42
N ASP A 136 15.00 -9.20 3.72
CA ASP A 136 16.30 -9.39 3.09
C ASP A 136 17.41 -9.12 4.11
N LYS A 137 18.15 -10.18 4.49
CA LYS A 137 19.23 -10.09 5.49
C LYS A 137 20.44 -9.28 5.02
N GLU A 138 20.62 -9.10 3.72
CA GLU A 138 21.71 -8.32 3.13
C GLU A 138 21.35 -6.84 2.94
N PHE A 139 20.06 -6.48 3.07
CA PHE A 139 19.60 -5.13 2.91
C PHE A 139 19.49 -4.38 4.24
N GLY A 140 20.08 -3.19 4.31
CA GLY A 140 20.02 -2.32 5.48
C GLY A 140 20.63 -2.96 6.72
N THR A 141 19.84 -3.05 7.80
CA THR A 141 20.24 -3.67 9.05
C THR A 141 19.92 -5.18 9.11
N GLY A 142 19.11 -5.69 8.17
CA GLY A 142 18.56 -7.04 8.20
C GLY A 142 17.43 -7.22 9.21
N ALA A 143 16.96 -6.11 9.81
CA ALA A 143 15.79 -6.06 10.68
C ALA A 143 14.84 -4.98 10.21
N VAL A 144 13.55 -5.29 10.13
CA VAL A 144 12.52 -4.42 9.56
C VAL A 144 11.38 -4.24 10.57
N LYS A 145 10.95 -3.00 10.80
CA LYS A 145 9.73 -2.72 11.55
C LYS A 145 8.52 -3.17 10.74
N ILE A 146 7.49 -3.69 11.38
CA ILE A 146 6.27 -4.13 10.74
C ILE A 146 5.10 -3.27 11.20
N THR A 147 4.54 -2.52 10.23
CA THR A 147 3.42 -1.60 10.41
C THR A 147 2.27 -1.99 9.49
N PRO A 148 1.48 -3.02 9.80
CA PRO A 148 0.50 -3.61 8.89
C PRO A 148 -0.53 -2.63 8.33
N ALA A 149 -0.83 -1.56 9.05
CA ALA A 149 -1.82 -0.57 8.62
C ALA A 149 -1.27 0.47 7.62
N HIS A 150 0.06 0.55 7.38
CA HIS A 150 0.70 1.61 6.61
C HIS A 150 1.70 1.15 5.57
N ASP A 151 1.84 -0.15 5.36
CA ASP A 151 2.66 -0.74 4.29
C ASP A 151 2.02 -2.03 3.77
N PRO A 152 1.88 -2.20 2.42
CA PRO A 152 1.25 -3.38 1.84
C PRO A 152 2.00 -4.69 2.13
N ASN A 153 3.32 -4.66 2.20
CA ASN A 153 4.12 -5.84 2.50
C ASN A 153 4.01 -6.21 3.98
N ASP A 154 4.07 -5.19 4.86
CA ASP A 154 3.88 -5.36 6.30
C ASP A 154 2.47 -5.89 6.62
N PHE A 155 1.46 -5.51 5.83
CA PHE A 155 0.11 -6.04 5.94
C PHE A 155 0.06 -7.55 5.70
N GLU A 156 0.76 -8.05 4.67
CA GLU A 156 0.84 -9.50 4.41
C GLU A 156 1.66 -10.24 5.49
N VAL A 157 2.76 -9.64 5.99
CA VAL A 157 3.48 -10.17 7.15
C VAL A 157 2.56 -10.21 8.37
N GLY A 158 1.81 -9.12 8.60
CA GLY A 158 0.85 -8.99 9.69
C GLY A 158 -0.19 -10.10 9.67
N LYS A 159 -0.73 -10.45 8.51
CA LYS A 159 -1.67 -11.56 8.34
C LYS A 159 -1.04 -12.92 8.68
N ARG A 160 0.17 -13.19 8.17
CA ARG A 160 0.87 -14.46 8.43
C ARG A 160 1.14 -14.67 9.92
N HIS A 161 1.44 -13.60 10.63
CA HIS A 161 1.79 -13.63 12.06
C HIS A 161 0.66 -13.20 12.99
N ASN A 162 -0.56 -12.95 12.45
CA ASN A 162 -1.73 -12.50 13.20
C ASN A 162 -1.43 -11.26 14.07
N LEU A 163 -0.75 -10.27 13.49
CA LEU A 163 -0.40 -9.01 14.14
C LEU A 163 -1.57 -8.04 14.16
N GLU A 164 -1.58 -7.13 15.13
CA GLU A 164 -2.56 -6.06 15.23
C GLU A 164 -2.38 -5.04 14.09
N GLU A 165 -3.49 -4.54 13.53
CA GLU A 165 -3.50 -3.50 12.51
C GLU A 165 -3.78 -2.14 13.18
N ILE A 166 -2.74 -1.36 13.47
CA ILE A 166 -2.85 -0.06 14.14
C ILE A 166 -2.75 1.06 13.11
N ASN A 167 -3.90 1.54 12.64
CA ASN A 167 -3.94 2.74 11.81
C ASN A 167 -3.75 3.98 12.69
N ILE A 168 -2.73 4.78 12.38
CA ILE A 168 -2.38 6.03 13.08
C ILE A 168 -2.71 7.30 12.30
N MET A 169 -3.27 7.19 11.09
CA MET A 169 -3.57 8.33 10.23
C MET A 169 -5.07 8.48 9.98
N ASN A 170 -5.50 9.72 9.85
CA ASN A 170 -6.82 10.11 9.35
C ASN A 170 -6.82 10.09 7.80
N ASP A 171 -7.99 10.31 7.19
CA ASP A 171 -8.17 10.33 5.73
C ASP A 171 -7.41 11.44 5.00
N ASP A 172 -7.02 12.49 5.70
CA ASP A 172 -6.22 13.60 5.20
C ASP A 172 -4.73 13.47 5.54
N ALA A 173 -4.31 12.28 5.99
CA ALA A 173 -2.96 11.96 6.45
C ALA A 173 -2.47 12.78 7.66
N THR A 174 -3.35 13.42 8.40
CA THR A 174 -3.02 13.89 9.75
C THR A 174 -2.95 12.70 10.71
N ILE A 175 -2.11 12.80 11.73
CA ILE A 175 -2.00 11.77 12.77
C ILE A 175 -3.31 11.74 13.58
N ASN A 176 -3.88 10.57 13.78
CA ASN A 176 -5.10 10.39 14.56
C ASN A 176 -4.82 10.29 16.08
N SER A 177 -5.87 10.09 16.89
CA SER A 177 -5.75 10.02 18.35
C SER A 177 -4.82 8.91 18.87
N LYS A 178 -4.55 7.86 18.10
CA LYS A 178 -3.62 6.78 18.47
C LYS A 178 -2.16 7.24 18.43
N GLY A 179 -1.84 8.32 17.72
CA GLY A 179 -0.50 8.93 17.70
C GLY A 179 -0.13 9.74 18.92
N GLY A 180 -0.96 9.76 19.98
CA GLY A 180 -0.67 10.41 21.25
C GLY A 180 -0.42 11.90 21.10
N LYS A 181 0.72 12.39 21.55
CA LYS A 181 1.07 13.83 21.51
C LYS A 181 1.21 14.40 20.07
N TYR A 182 1.36 13.55 19.06
CA TYR A 182 1.45 13.95 17.66
C TYR A 182 0.08 14.04 16.97
N ALA A 183 -1.01 13.71 17.67
CA ALA A 183 -2.36 13.74 17.11
C ALA A 183 -2.72 15.13 16.56
N GLY A 184 -3.29 15.18 15.37
CA GLY A 184 -3.66 16.39 14.64
C GLY A 184 -2.55 17.02 13.79
N MET A 185 -1.29 16.58 13.92
CA MET A 185 -0.20 17.06 13.07
C MET A 185 -0.33 16.46 11.66
N ASP A 186 0.07 17.22 10.65
CA ASP A 186 0.33 16.65 9.32
C ASP A 186 1.43 15.58 9.39
N ARG A 187 1.37 14.58 8.51
CA ARG A 187 2.33 13.47 8.49
C ARG A 187 3.80 13.89 8.44
N TYR A 188 4.12 14.96 7.72
CA TYR A 188 5.50 15.45 7.61
C TYR A 188 5.91 16.30 8.83
N GLU A 189 4.99 17.06 9.40
CA GLU A 189 5.21 17.76 10.68
C GLU A 189 5.42 16.75 11.80
N ALA A 190 4.58 15.71 11.84
CA ALA A 190 4.74 14.60 12.79
C ALA A 190 6.06 13.87 12.61
N ARG A 191 6.50 13.61 11.37
CA ARG A 191 7.81 13.03 11.08
C ARG A 191 8.93 13.85 11.70
N ALA A 192 8.93 15.17 11.48
CA ALA A 192 9.95 16.05 12.04
C ALA A 192 9.95 16.03 13.57
N ALA A 193 8.75 16.11 14.19
CA ALA A 193 8.61 16.08 15.65
C ALA A 193 9.05 14.72 16.25
N ILE A 194 8.69 13.61 15.61
CA ILE A 194 9.10 12.25 16.02
C ILE A 194 10.62 12.09 15.95
N VAL A 195 11.24 12.53 14.86
CA VAL A 195 12.71 12.46 14.69
C VAL A 195 13.41 13.28 15.76
N HIS A 196 12.93 14.48 16.06
CA HIS A 196 13.46 15.32 17.13
C HIS A 196 13.36 14.62 18.50
N ASP A 197 12.19 14.05 18.83
CA ASP A 197 12.01 13.35 20.11
C ASP A 197 12.86 12.07 20.23
N LEU A 198 13.07 11.35 19.12
CA LEU A 198 13.96 10.20 19.06
C LEU A 198 15.43 10.61 19.32
N GLU A 199 15.83 11.76 18.79
CA GLU A 199 17.17 12.32 19.05
C GLU A 199 17.34 12.74 20.50
N GLU A 200 16.38 13.51 21.07
CA GLU A 200 16.42 13.94 22.48
C GLU A 200 16.46 12.77 23.46
N GLN A 201 15.74 11.66 23.15
CA GLN A 201 15.71 10.47 24.00
C GLN A 201 16.84 9.47 23.70
N GLY A 202 17.73 9.77 22.75
CA GLY A 202 18.88 8.93 22.42
C GLY A 202 18.56 7.66 21.63
N TYR A 203 17.37 7.58 21.03
CA TYR A 203 16.97 6.48 20.16
C TYR A 203 17.41 6.65 18.70
N LEU A 204 17.66 7.88 18.24
CA LEU A 204 18.17 8.13 16.89
C LEU A 204 19.67 7.79 16.84
N VAL A 205 20.06 6.90 15.91
CA VAL A 205 21.46 6.50 15.69
C VAL A 205 22.12 7.44 14.69
N LYS A 206 21.49 7.58 13.52
CA LYS A 206 21.96 8.43 12.41
C LYS A 206 20.86 8.68 11.41
N ILE A 207 21.06 9.68 10.57
CA ILE A 207 20.25 9.96 9.38
C ILE A 207 21.18 9.79 8.17
N ALA A 208 20.82 8.90 7.24
CA ALA A 208 21.59 8.64 6.03
C ALA A 208 20.79 9.06 4.79
N PRO A 209 21.37 9.80 3.83
CA PRO A 209 20.70 10.09 2.57
C PRO A 209 20.30 8.80 1.85
N HIS A 210 19.11 8.79 1.27
CA HIS A 210 18.59 7.65 0.52
C HIS A 210 17.58 8.13 -0.53
N SER A 211 17.80 7.76 -1.79
CA SER A 211 16.82 7.98 -2.85
C SER A 211 15.92 6.75 -2.98
N HIS A 212 14.62 6.95 -3.08
CA HIS A 212 13.65 5.86 -3.18
C HIS A 212 12.45 6.28 -4.02
N ASN A 213 11.77 5.28 -4.56
CA ASN A 213 10.55 5.51 -5.34
C ASN A 213 9.36 5.78 -4.42
N VAL A 214 8.70 6.89 -4.66
CA VAL A 214 7.49 7.33 -3.95
C VAL A 214 6.31 7.25 -4.89
N GLY A 215 5.22 6.65 -4.44
CA GLY A 215 3.97 6.59 -5.21
C GLY A 215 3.26 7.94 -5.20
N THR A 216 2.91 8.43 -6.39
CA THR A 216 2.08 9.62 -6.63
C THR A 216 0.94 9.26 -7.58
N HIS A 217 0.13 10.21 -8.01
CA HIS A 217 -0.87 10.01 -9.07
C HIS A 217 -1.13 11.31 -9.85
N ASP A 218 -1.61 11.20 -11.08
CA ASP A 218 -1.74 12.27 -12.07
C ASP A 218 -2.69 13.42 -11.71
N ARG A 219 -3.67 13.19 -10.81
CA ARG A 219 -4.70 14.20 -10.48
C ARG A 219 -4.20 15.33 -9.60
N CYS A 220 -3.35 15.05 -8.61
CA CYS A 220 -2.86 16.08 -7.67
C CYS A 220 -1.39 15.93 -7.28
N HIS A 221 -0.67 14.95 -7.81
CA HIS A 221 0.75 14.67 -7.57
C HIS A 221 1.14 14.53 -6.08
N THR A 222 0.15 14.28 -5.22
CA THR A 222 0.39 14.04 -3.79
C THR A 222 0.91 12.63 -3.58
N THR A 223 1.85 12.48 -2.64
CA THR A 223 2.30 11.18 -2.18
C THR A 223 1.14 10.36 -1.64
N VAL A 224 0.98 9.16 -2.19
CA VAL A 224 -0.05 8.19 -1.82
C VAL A 224 0.23 7.61 -0.44
N GLU A 225 -0.81 7.43 0.37
CA GLU A 225 -0.73 6.75 1.66
C GLU A 225 -1.37 5.36 1.60
N PRO A 226 -0.64 4.31 1.90
CA PRO A 226 -1.25 3.01 2.15
C PRO A 226 -2.08 3.08 3.44
N LEU A 227 -3.39 2.80 3.33
CA LEU A 227 -4.31 2.79 4.47
C LEU A 227 -5.25 1.59 4.40
N ILE A 228 -5.58 1.01 5.56
CA ILE A 228 -6.60 -0.03 5.64
C ILE A 228 -7.98 0.63 5.61
N LYS A 229 -8.76 0.27 4.59
CA LYS A 229 -10.14 0.76 4.43
C LYS A 229 -11.06 -0.33 3.91
N GLN A 230 -12.34 -0.23 4.30
CA GLN A 230 -13.37 -1.08 3.75
C GLN A 230 -13.79 -0.57 2.36
N GLN A 231 -13.56 -1.38 1.33
CA GLN A 231 -13.81 -1.04 -0.07
C GLN A 231 -14.48 -2.20 -0.83
N TRP A 232 -14.94 -1.94 -2.04
CA TRP A 232 -15.39 -2.95 -2.98
C TRP A 232 -14.24 -3.42 -3.85
N PHE A 233 -14.08 -4.74 -3.96
CA PHE A 233 -13.01 -5.38 -4.72
C PHE A 233 -13.54 -6.41 -5.70
N VAL A 234 -12.79 -6.59 -6.79
CA VAL A 234 -12.94 -7.71 -7.72
C VAL A 234 -11.78 -8.68 -7.48
N LYS A 235 -12.09 -9.97 -7.27
CA LYS A 235 -11.10 -11.05 -7.24
C LYS A 235 -10.52 -11.24 -8.63
N MET A 236 -9.27 -10.91 -8.82
CA MET A 236 -8.65 -10.89 -10.14
C MET A 236 -7.95 -12.21 -10.50
N ASP A 237 -7.53 -13.00 -9.54
CA ASP A 237 -6.76 -14.25 -9.77
C ASP A 237 -7.48 -15.20 -10.73
N GLU A 238 -8.74 -15.54 -10.48
CA GLU A 238 -9.53 -16.43 -11.34
C GLU A 238 -9.80 -15.82 -12.73
N LEU A 239 -9.92 -14.50 -12.82
CA LEU A 239 -10.14 -13.80 -14.09
C LEU A 239 -8.86 -13.71 -14.92
N ALA A 240 -7.69 -13.69 -14.30
CA ALA A 240 -6.39 -13.65 -14.97
C ALA A 240 -5.99 -15.00 -15.59
N LYS A 241 -6.37 -16.12 -14.96
CA LYS A 241 -5.99 -17.48 -15.40
C LYS A 241 -6.29 -17.78 -16.88
N PRO A 242 -7.49 -17.51 -17.41
CA PRO A 242 -7.78 -17.73 -18.84
C PRO A 242 -6.90 -16.87 -19.76
N ALA A 243 -6.63 -15.62 -19.38
CA ALA A 243 -5.82 -14.69 -20.15
C ALA A 243 -4.34 -15.15 -20.20
N ILE A 244 -3.79 -15.60 -19.06
CA ILE A 244 -2.46 -16.20 -18.98
C ILE A 244 -2.38 -17.46 -19.86
N ASN A 245 -3.41 -18.31 -19.78
CA ASN A 245 -3.45 -19.55 -20.57
C ASN A 245 -3.50 -19.28 -22.06
N ALA A 246 -4.28 -18.30 -22.52
CA ALA A 246 -4.39 -17.93 -23.94
C ALA A 246 -3.02 -17.56 -24.55
N LEU A 247 -2.16 -16.87 -23.80
CA LEU A 247 -0.79 -16.60 -24.23
C LEU A 247 0.07 -17.87 -24.21
N LYS A 248 0.02 -18.66 -23.14
CA LYS A 248 0.83 -19.89 -23.01
C LYS A 248 0.48 -20.96 -24.05
N THR A 249 -0.75 -21.01 -24.51
CA THR A 249 -1.21 -21.92 -25.57
C THR A 249 -1.00 -21.37 -26.99
N GLY A 250 -0.60 -20.11 -27.14
CA GLY A 250 -0.40 -19.44 -28.41
C GLY A 250 -1.68 -19.00 -29.12
N GLU A 251 -2.83 -19.02 -28.41
CA GLU A 251 -4.10 -18.44 -28.85
C GLU A 251 -4.02 -16.92 -28.93
N LEU A 252 -3.30 -16.31 -27.97
CA LEU A 252 -2.91 -14.89 -27.98
C LEU A 252 -1.42 -14.78 -28.31
N LYS A 253 -1.05 -13.81 -29.16
CA LYS A 253 0.35 -13.51 -29.52
C LYS A 253 0.57 -12.00 -29.55
N PHE A 254 1.68 -11.54 -28.99
CA PHE A 254 2.13 -10.16 -29.14
C PHE A 254 3.15 -9.99 -30.25
N VAL A 255 3.09 -8.88 -30.94
CA VAL A 255 4.08 -8.47 -31.94
C VAL A 255 4.60 -7.08 -31.56
N PRO A 256 5.86 -6.96 -31.16
CA PRO A 256 6.88 -8.02 -31.02
C PRO A 256 6.68 -8.85 -29.73
N GLU A 257 7.17 -10.08 -29.75
CA GLU A 257 7.05 -11.09 -28.68
C GLU A 257 7.58 -10.65 -27.30
N ARG A 258 8.46 -9.65 -27.27
CA ARG A 258 8.99 -9.09 -25.99
C ARG A 258 7.90 -8.62 -25.03
N PHE A 259 6.71 -8.28 -25.53
CA PHE A 259 5.59 -7.85 -24.68
C PHE A 259 4.91 -9.00 -23.93
N ASP A 260 5.16 -10.26 -24.30
CA ASP A 260 4.67 -11.44 -23.57
C ASP A 260 5.10 -11.41 -22.10
N LYS A 261 6.37 -11.03 -21.86
CA LYS A 261 6.93 -10.94 -20.50
C LYS A 261 6.23 -9.88 -19.65
N ILE A 262 5.93 -8.73 -20.25
CA ILE A 262 5.24 -7.64 -19.58
C ILE A 262 3.81 -8.06 -19.23
N TYR A 263 3.11 -8.66 -20.20
CA TYR A 263 1.75 -9.16 -20.00
C TYR A 263 1.67 -10.22 -18.91
N LEU A 264 2.54 -11.23 -18.94
CA LEU A 264 2.60 -12.28 -17.93
C LEU A 264 2.95 -11.70 -16.56
N HIS A 265 3.92 -10.79 -16.48
CA HIS A 265 4.31 -10.15 -15.22
C HIS A 265 3.13 -9.46 -14.54
N TRP A 266 2.32 -8.71 -15.29
CA TRP A 266 1.13 -8.05 -14.77
C TRP A 266 0.07 -9.04 -14.29
N LEU A 267 -0.22 -10.07 -15.08
CA LEU A 267 -1.28 -11.03 -14.76
C LEU A 267 -0.91 -12.04 -13.67
N GLU A 268 0.34 -12.49 -13.64
CA GLU A 268 0.82 -13.44 -12.63
C GLU A 268 1.01 -12.79 -11.24
N ASN A 269 1.16 -11.45 -11.20
CA ASN A 269 1.27 -10.68 -9.96
C ASN A 269 0.02 -9.82 -9.67
N ILE A 270 -1.10 -10.09 -10.36
CA ILE A 270 -2.30 -9.27 -10.23
C ILE A 270 -2.90 -9.40 -8.83
N LYS A 271 -3.23 -8.27 -8.24
CA LYS A 271 -3.93 -8.19 -6.97
C LYS A 271 -5.42 -7.93 -7.19
N ASP A 272 -6.23 -8.16 -6.15
CA ASP A 272 -7.65 -7.82 -6.19
C ASP A 272 -7.83 -6.32 -6.48
N TRP A 273 -8.64 -6.03 -7.46
CA TRP A 273 -8.85 -4.68 -7.96
C TRP A 273 -9.83 -3.91 -7.07
N CYS A 274 -9.37 -2.84 -6.44
CA CYS A 274 -10.25 -1.89 -5.73
C CYS A 274 -11.04 -1.08 -6.75
N ILE A 275 -12.36 -1.30 -6.81
CA ILE A 275 -13.26 -0.63 -7.77
C ILE A 275 -14.00 0.57 -7.20
N SER A 276 -14.09 0.71 -5.88
CA SER A 276 -14.75 1.86 -5.29
C SER A 276 -13.85 3.11 -5.34
N ARG A 277 -14.51 4.26 -5.54
CA ARG A 277 -13.91 5.59 -5.48
C ARG A 277 -14.83 6.51 -4.70
N GLN A 278 -14.26 7.40 -3.89
CA GLN A 278 -14.98 8.42 -3.13
C GLN A 278 -15.00 9.72 -3.93
N ILE A 279 -15.52 9.64 -5.17
CA ILE A 279 -15.62 10.76 -6.10
C ILE A 279 -17.09 11.04 -6.41
N TRP A 280 -17.40 12.30 -6.64
CA TRP A 280 -18.77 12.71 -6.99
C TRP A 280 -19.14 12.34 -8.43
N TRP A 281 -18.19 12.47 -9.36
CA TRP A 281 -18.40 12.18 -10.78
C TRP A 281 -17.91 10.79 -11.14
N GLY A 282 -18.83 9.89 -11.46
CA GLY A 282 -18.52 8.51 -11.82
C GLY A 282 -19.74 7.60 -11.78
N HIS A 283 -19.58 6.36 -12.23
CA HIS A 283 -20.63 5.35 -12.10
C HIS A 283 -20.86 5.00 -10.63
N ARG A 284 -22.13 4.96 -10.25
CA ARG A 284 -22.51 4.56 -8.88
C ARG A 284 -22.42 3.05 -8.74
N ILE A 285 -21.83 2.58 -7.63
CA ILE A 285 -21.91 1.17 -7.25
C ILE A 285 -23.36 0.83 -6.89
N PRO A 286 -23.99 -0.18 -7.55
CA PRO A 286 -25.39 -0.50 -7.37
C PRO A 286 -25.63 -1.35 -6.10
N ALA A 287 -25.15 -0.86 -4.97
CA ALA A 287 -25.32 -1.50 -3.66
C ALA A 287 -26.13 -0.59 -2.74
N TYR A 288 -27.23 -1.13 -2.24
CA TYR A 288 -28.16 -0.43 -1.36
C TYR A 288 -28.16 -1.13 0.00
N TYR A 289 -28.18 -0.35 1.08
CA TYR A 289 -28.19 -0.85 2.43
C TYR A 289 -29.53 -0.55 3.06
N CYS A 290 -30.10 -1.53 3.81
CA CYS A 290 -31.24 -1.32 4.68
C CYS A 290 -30.71 -0.94 6.07
N ASP A 291 -31.44 -0.06 6.76
CA ASP A 291 -31.21 0.30 8.16
C ASP A 291 -31.57 -0.83 9.11
#